data_de886997fccaa16e4755426b159553fb
#
_entry.id   de886997fccaa16e4755426b159553fb
#
_cell.length_a   1.000
_cell.length_b   1.000
_cell.length_c   1.000
_cell.angle_alpha   90.00
_cell.angle_beta   90.00
_cell.angle_gamma   90.00
#
_symmetry.space_group_name_H-M   'P 1'
#
loop_
_entity.id
_entity.type
_entity.pdbx_description
1 polymer ?
#
loop_
_entity_poly.entity_id
_entity_poly.type
_entity_poly.pdbx_seq_one_letter_code
_entity_poly.pdbx_strand_id
1 'polypeptide(L)'
;MPRLLVLMGSGENSPAMVTPHQKILKAIGKDSVRLNLDTPYGFQENADELTERIRGYFNTNVGFEIKDVKARTKDANSVTDEIRSADWVFSGPGSPTYALNVWRATGADKALADLLDRGALVLASAAAMSIGSKVMPVYEMYKVGEDPFWLEGLNLLEKAIGKKAAVIAHYNNTQGGNHDTRYCFAGERRFKVLESQLDSDTGILGIDEHTGIAIDLDSQTAEVFGKGNVTYRLNGDEKVYPTKSMIQNLFE
;
A
#
# COMPACT_ATOMS: atom_id res chain seq x y z
N MET A 1 -7.75 -14.06 15.15
CA MET A 1 -7.85 -13.63 13.75
C MET A 1 -6.44 -13.48 13.21
N PRO A 2 -6.10 -13.88 11.98
CA PRO A 2 -4.76 -13.73 11.48
C PRO A 2 -4.38 -12.24 11.35
N ARG A 3 -3.14 -11.92 11.67
CA ARG A 3 -2.57 -10.58 11.50
C ARG A 3 -1.86 -10.52 10.16
N LEU A 4 -2.38 -9.69 9.25
CA LEU A 4 -1.88 -9.64 7.88
C LEU A 4 -1.55 -8.20 7.47
N LEU A 5 -0.42 -8.03 6.81
CA LEU A 5 -0.10 -6.83 6.04
C LEU A 5 -0.01 -7.22 4.56
N VAL A 6 -0.87 -6.63 3.74
CA VAL A 6 -0.90 -6.91 2.31
C VAL A 6 -0.61 -5.62 1.54
N LEU A 7 0.40 -5.67 0.68
CA LEU A 7 0.81 -4.53 -0.15
C LEU A 7 0.67 -4.89 -1.62
N MET A 8 0.09 -3.99 -2.41
CA MET A 8 -0.11 -4.17 -3.85
C MET A 8 0.50 -2.99 -4.62
N GLY A 9 1.20 -3.28 -5.70
CA GLY A 9 1.80 -2.26 -6.56
C GLY A 9 0.75 -1.52 -7.38
N SER A 10 -0.22 -2.22 -7.94
CA SER A 10 -1.40 -1.69 -8.64
C SER A 10 -2.38 -2.79 -9.04
N GLY A 11 -3.45 -2.40 -9.74
CA GLY A 11 -4.43 -3.34 -10.29
C GLY A 11 -5.25 -4.08 -9.24
N GLU A 12 -5.35 -3.53 -8.05
CA GLU A 12 -6.03 -4.09 -6.87
C GLU A 12 -7.49 -4.44 -7.11
N ASN A 13 -8.14 -3.76 -8.07
CA ASN A 13 -9.52 -4.02 -8.49
C ASN A 13 -9.60 -4.79 -9.81
N SER A 14 -8.50 -5.39 -10.26
CA SER A 14 -8.50 -6.20 -11.48
C SER A 14 -9.04 -7.60 -11.25
N PRO A 15 -9.52 -8.30 -12.30
CA PRO A 15 -9.98 -9.69 -12.19
C PRO A 15 -8.93 -10.64 -11.60
N ALA A 16 -7.64 -10.38 -11.83
CA ALA A 16 -6.54 -11.18 -11.31
C ALA A 16 -6.42 -11.12 -9.78
N MET A 17 -6.95 -10.06 -9.15
CA MET A 17 -6.89 -9.85 -7.70
C MET A 17 -8.12 -10.39 -6.94
N VAL A 18 -9.13 -10.89 -7.64
CA VAL A 18 -10.33 -11.46 -7.01
C VAL A 18 -9.96 -12.62 -6.08
N THR A 19 -9.22 -13.60 -6.57
CA THR A 19 -8.81 -14.78 -5.77
C THR A 19 -7.92 -14.40 -4.58
N PRO A 20 -6.87 -13.56 -4.70
CA PRO A 20 -6.12 -13.05 -3.57
C PRO A 20 -7.00 -12.38 -2.50
N HIS A 21 -7.88 -11.44 -2.88
CA HIS A 21 -8.80 -10.80 -1.94
C HIS A 21 -9.71 -11.81 -1.24
N GLN A 22 -10.27 -12.76 -1.99
CA GLN A 22 -11.12 -13.83 -1.42
C GLN A 22 -10.36 -14.68 -0.40
N LYS A 23 -9.10 -15.03 -0.68
CA LYS A 23 -8.25 -15.81 0.24
C LYS A 23 -8.06 -15.06 1.56
N ILE A 24 -7.73 -13.77 1.49
CA ILE A 24 -7.53 -12.91 2.66
C ILE A 24 -8.83 -12.77 3.46
N LEU A 25 -9.93 -12.40 2.80
CA LEU A 25 -11.21 -12.14 3.46
C LEU A 25 -11.84 -13.40 4.07
N LYS A 26 -11.64 -14.56 3.45
CA LYS A 26 -12.03 -15.86 4.05
C LYS A 26 -11.23 -16.19 5.30
N ALA A 27 -9.94 -15.85 5.32
CA ALA A 27 -9.07 -16.06 6.50
C ALA A 27 -9.47 -15.16 7.68
N ILE A 28 -9.91 -13.92 7.40
CA ILE A 28 -10.39 -12.98 8.42
C ILE A 28 -11.75 -13.41 9.00
N GLY A 29 -12.60 -14.05 8.22
CA GLY A 29 -13.89 -14.59 8.66
C GLY A 29 -15.12 -13.81 8.15
N LYS A 30 -16.29 -14.45 8.21
CA LYS A 30 -17.53 -13.92 7.62
C LYS A 30 -18.11 -12.72 8.38
N ASP A 31 -18.00 -12.73 9.70
CA ASP A 31 -18.62 -11.72 10.59
C ASP A 31 -17.69 -10.53 10.86
N SER A 32 -16.60 -10.42 10.11
CA SER A 32 -15.61 -9.35 10.27
C SER A 32 -16.14 -7.99 9.81
N VAL A 33 -15.72 -6.93 10.50
CA VAL A 33 -15.95 -5.53 10.09
C VAL A 33 -14.92 -5.14 9.04
N ARG A 34 -15.38 -4.76 7.84
CA ARG A 34 -14.54 -4.48 6.67
C ARG A 34 -14.73 -3.07 6.19
N LEU A 35 -13.64 -2.31 6.10
CA LEU A 35 -13.66 -0.92 5.70
C LEU A 35 -12.86 -0.67 4.43
N ASN A 36 -13.39 0.21 3.57
CA ASN A 36 -12.65 0.88 2.51
C ASN A 36 -12.37 2.31 2.96
N LEU A 37 -11.10 2.69 3.06
CA LEU A 37 -10.66 4.02 3.45
C LEU A 37 -10.27 4.81 2.20
N ASP A 38 -11.06 5.82 1.85
CA ASP A 38 -10.97 6.58 0.60
C ASP A 38 -9.78 7.56 0.53
N THR A 39 -9.01 7.68 1.59
CA THR A 39 -8.10 8.80 1.80
C THR A 39 -7.18 9.11 0.62
N PRO A 40 -6.43 8.16 0.02
CA PRO A 40 -5.44 8.53 -0.98
C PRO A 40 -6.03 9.23 -2.22
N TYR A 41 -7.30 8.98 -2.55
CA TYR A 41 -7.99 9.61 -3.68
C TYR A 41 -9.09 10.61 -3.25
N GLY A 42 -9.33 10.77 -1.96
CA GLY A 42 -10.43 11.58 -1.42
C GLY A 42 -10.43 13.07 -1.81
N PHE A 43 -9.31 13.58 -2.34
CA PHE A 43 -9.21 14.95 -2.85
C PHE A 43 -9.77 15.12 -4.26
N GLN A 44 -10.02 14.05 -5.00
CA GLN A 44 -10.46 14.09 -6.38
C GLN A 44 -11.94 14.46 -6.47
N GLU A 45 -12.32 15.20 -7.52
CA GLU A 45 -13.72 15.59 -7.77
C GLU A 45 -14.65 14.38 -7.90
N ASN A 46 -14.12 13.27 -8.44
CA ASN A 46 -14.85 12.02 -8.63
C ASN A 46 -14.58 10.98 -7.53
N ALA A 47 -14.16 11.40 -6.33
CA ALA A 47 -13.84 10.50 -5.24
C ALA A 47 -15.00 9.56 -4.86
N ASP A 48 -16.24 10.07 -4.91
CA ASP A 48 -17.43 9.26 -4.63
C ASP A 48 -17.64 8.15 -5.66
N GLU A 49 -17.45 8.43 -6.95
CA GLU A 49 -17.53 7.42 -8.02
C GLU A 49 -16.45 6.34 -7.87
N LEU A 50 -15.23 6.74 -7.49
CA LEU A 50 -14.15 5.79 -7.21
C LEU A 50 -14.49 4.90 -6.02
N THR A 51 -15.04 5.48 -4.96
CA THR A 51 -15.49 4.75 -3.78
C THR A 51 -16.58 3.72 -4.12
N GLU A 52 -17.59 4.12 -4.89
CA GLU A 52 -18.66 3.22 -5.36
C GLU A 52 -18.11 2.08 -6.24
N ARG A 53 -17.15 2.39 -7.10
CA ARG A 53 -16.51 1.40 -7.97
C ARG A 53 -15.73 0.37 -7.17
N ILE A 54 -14.97 0.80 -6.14
CA ILE A 54 -14.24 -0.10 -5.24
C ILE A 54 -15.24 -0.96 -4.45
N ARG A 55 -16.26 -0.37 -3.85
CA ARG A 55 -17.30 -1.10 -3.13
C ARG A 55 -18.00 -2.10 -4.03
N GLY A 56 -18.38 -1.71 -5.25
CA GLY A 56 -18.98 -2.60 -6.25
C GLY A 56 -18.09 -3.78 -6.61
N TYR A 57 -16.79 -3.55 -6.76
CA TYR A 57 -15.82 -4.62 -7.00
C TYR A 57 -15.79 -5.63 -5.86
N PHE A 58 -15.68 -5.19 -4.61
CA PHE A 58 -15.68 -6.11 -3.46
C PHE A 58 -17.01 -6.85 -3.32
N ASN A 59 -18.13 -6.16 -3.43
CA ASN A 59 -19.44 -6.77 -3.27
C ASN A 59 -19.76 -7.77 -4.38
N THR A 60 -19.48 -7.41 -5.63
CA THR A 60 -19.92 -8.20 -6.81
C THR A 60 -18.87 -9.22 -7.25
N ASN A 61 -17.60 -8.81 -7.36
CA ASN A 61 -16.56 -9.67 -7.92
C ASN A 61 -15.86 -10.50 -6.84
N VAL A 62 -15.56 -9.91 -5.70
CA VAL A 62 -14.91 -10.60 -4.57
C VAL A 62 -15.96 -11.36 -3.73
N GLY A 63 -17.18 -10.85 -3.62
CA GLY A 63 -18.28 -11.47 -2.90
C GLY A 63 -18.29 -11.17 -1.39
N PHE A 64 -17.75 -10.01 -0.99
CA PHE A 64 -17.73 -9.54 0.40
C PHE A 64 -18.15 -8.08 0.49
N GLU A 65 -19.11 -7.79 1.35
CA GLU A 65 -19.53 -6.42 1.63
C GLU A 65 -18.47 -5.66 2.42
N ILE A 66 -18.26 -4.40 2.03
CA ILE A 66 -17.35 -3.46 2.71
C ILE A 66 -18.08 -2.15 2.96
N LYS A 67 -17.72 -1.46 4.05
CA LYS A 67 -18.22 -0.14 4.42
C LYS A 67 -17.20 0.94 4.06
N ASP A 68 -17.66 2.05 3.47
CA ASP A 68 -16.78 3.17 3.12
C ASP A 68 -16.59 4.10 4.31
N VAL A 69 -15.33 4.53 4.52
CA VAL A 69 -14.94 5.58 5.46
C VAL A 69 -14.32 6.72 4.68
N LYS A 70 -15.02 7.86 4.67
CA LYS A 70 -14.60 9.08 3.97
C LYS A 70 -13.83 9.98 4.94
N ALA A 71 -12.54 9.75 5.07
CA ALA A 71 -11.71 10.43 6.06
C ALA A 71 -11.65 11.96 5.87
N ARG A 72 -11.80 12.45 4.65
CA ARG A 72 -11.81 13.89 4.34
C ARG A 72 -13.03 14.63 4.91
N THR A 73 -14.18 13.95 4.99
CA THR A 73 -15.47 14.59 5.35
C THR A 73 -15.94 14.27 6.77
N LYS A 74 -15.24 13.37 7.47
CA LYS A 74 -15.55 12.99 8.85
C LYS A 74 -14.64 13.71 9.84
N ASP A 75 -15.11 13.86 11.08
CA ASP A 75 -14.24 14.28 12.17
C ASP A 75 -13.20 13.18 12.48
N ALA A 76 -12.07 13.61 13.05
CA ALA A 76 -10.94 12.75 13.32
C ALA A 76 -11.28 11.57 14.27
N ASN A 77 -12.10 11.82 15.29
CA ASN A 77 -12.50 10.78 16.25
C ASN A 77 -13.34 9.70 15.57
N SER A 78 -14.31 10.13 14.74
CA SER A 78 -15.15 9.20 13.96
C SER A 78 -14.32 8.30 13.05
N VAL A 79 -13.30 8.84 12.36
CA VAL A 79 -12.42 8.05 11.49
C VAL A 79 -11.62 7.02 12.29
N THR A 80 -11.01 7.44 13.39
CA THR A 80 -10.20 6.55 14.22
C THR A 80 -11.03 5.46 14.91
N ASP A 81 -12.23 5.78 15.36
CA ASP A 81 -13.13 4.82 16.02
C ASP A 81 -13.62 3.76 15.03
N GLU A 82 -13.94 4.16 13.79
CA GLU A 82 -14.30 3.22 12.73
C GLU A 82 -13.14 2.28 12.42
N ILE A 83 -11.91 2.79 12.23
CA ILE A 83 -10.74 1.97 11.96
C ILE A 83 -10.45 1.02 13.15
N ARG A 84 -10.58 1.50 14.39
CA ARG A 84 -10.41 0.67 15.58
C ARG A 84 -11.44 -0.43 15.72
N SER A 85 -12.65 -0.24 15.21
CA SER A 85 -13.70 -1.27 15.19
C SER A 85 -13.52 -2.29 14.06
N ALA A 86 -12.65 -2.02 13.08
CA ALA A 86 -12.47 -2.87 11.92
C ALA A 86 -11.55 -4.06 12.18
N ASP A 87 -11.83 -5.15 11.49
CA ASP A 87 -11.01 -6.35 11.41
C ASP A 87 -10.15 -6.37 10.15
N TRP A 88 -10.60 -5.65 9.12
CA TRP A 88 -9.96 -5.53 7.84
C TRP A 88 -10.14 -4.11 7.28
N VAL A 89 -9.06 -3.50 6.85
CA VAL A 89 -9.08 -2.18 6.20
C VAL A 89 -8.38 -2.28 4.86
N PHE A 90 -9.05 -1.82 3.82
CA PHE A 90 -8.49 -1.59 2.50
C PHE A 90 -8.31 -0.10 2.26
N SER A 91 -7.22 0.28 1.61
CA SER A 91 -7.04 1.61 1.05
C SER A 91 -6.21 1.51 -0.24
N GLY A 92 -6.55 2.34 -1.24
CA GLY A 92 -6.10 2.15 -2.61
C GLY A 92 -5.28 3.30 -3.20
N PRO A 93 -5.49 3.58 -4.50
CA PRO A 93 -4.68 4.53 -5.26
C PRO A 93 -4.96 5.99 -4.88
N GLY A 94 -4.12 6.90 -5.40
CA GLY A 94 -4.25 8.33 -5.23
C GLY A 94 -2.93 9.04 -5.01
N SER A 95 -2.88 9.99 -4.06
CA SER A 95 -1.66 10.71 -3.69
C SER A 95 -1.11 10.20 -2.36
N PRO A 96 0.14 9.73 -2.32
CA PRO A 96 0.78 9.35 -1.05
C PRO A 96 0.97 10.54 -0.12
N THR A 97 1.29 11.72 -0.63
CA THR A 97 1.41 12.96 0.15
C THR A 97 0.09 13.35 0.82
N TYR A 98 -1.01 13.30 0.05
CA TYR A 98 -2.34 13.56 0.59
C TYR A 98 -2.73 12.54 1.67
N ALA A 99 -2.47 11.26 1.45
CA ALA A 99 -2.73 10.21 2.41
C ALA A 99 -1.98 10.45 3.74
N LEU A 100 -0.68 10.75 3.69
CA LEU A 100 0.12 11.08 4.87
C LEU A 100 -0.48 12.25 5.67
N ASN A 101 -0.84 13.34 4.97
CA ASN A 101 -1.35 14.54 5.60
C ASN A 101 -2.69 14.28 6.30
N VAL A 102 -3.63 13.60 5.63
CA VAL A 102 -4.96 13.30 6.20
C VAL A 102 -4.85 12.28 7.33
N TRP A 103 -4.11 11.19 7.16
CA TRP A 103 -3.99 10.16 8.19
C TRP A 103 -3.34 10.67 9.47
N ARG A 104 -2.31 11.51 9.37
CA ARG A 104 -1.72 12.17 10.53
C ARG A 104 -2.67 13.17 11.19
N ALA A 105 -3.33 14.00 10.40
CA ALA A 105 -4.27 15.00 10.92
C ALA A 105 -5.49 14.39 11.62
N THR A 106 -5.94 13.21 11.17
CA THR A 106 -7.08 12.49 11.76
C THR A 106 -6.68 11.46 12.83
N GLY A 107 -5.38 11.17 13.01
CA GLY A 107 -4.93 10.07 13.86
C GLY A 107 -5.19 8.67 13.29
N ALA A 108 -5.62 8.57 12.02
CA ALA A 108 -5.82 7.31 11.34
C ALA A 108 -4.52 6.49 11.24
N ASP A 109 -3.36 7.14 11.14
CA ASP A 109 -2.04 6.51 11.18
C ASP A 109 -1.86 5.60 12.40
N LYS A 110 -2.25 6.08 13.59
CA LYS A 110 -2.18 5.32 14.84
C LYS A 110 -3.20 4.17 14.85
N ALA A 111 -4.42 4.43 14.39
CA ALA A 111 -5.46 3.41 14.32
C ALA A 111 -5.11 2.28 13.33
N LEU A 112 -4.46 2.61 12.20
CA LEU A 112 -3.92 1.62 11.25
C LEU A 112 -2.74 0.83 11.86
N ALA A 113 -1.89 1.49 12.65
CA ALA A 113 -0.84 0.81 13.41
C ALA A 113 -1.40 -0.19 14.43
N ASP A 114 -2.47 0.18 15.14
CA ASP A 114 -3.16 -0.68 16.09
C ASP A 114 -3.85 -1.87 15.39
N LEU A 115 -4.33 -1.70 14.16
CA LEU A 115 -4.94 -2.77 13.38
C LEU A 115 -3.95 -3.90 13.06
N LEU A 116 -2.67 -3.60 12.82
CA LEU A 116 -1.63 -4.61 12.56
C LEU A 116 -1.44 -5.59 13.73
N ASP A 117 -1.84 -5.21 14.93
CA ASP A 117 -1.72 -6.06 16.12
C ASP A 117 -2.89 -7.05 16.28
N ARG A 118 -3.95 -6.97 15.43
CA ARG A 118 -5.19 -7.74 15.62
C ARG A 118 -5.94 -8.15 14.36
N GLY A 119 -5.62 -7.60 13.20
CA GLY A 119 -6.41 -7.78 11.98
C GLY A 119 -5.59 -7.69 10.70
N ALA A 120 -6.24 -7.32 9.60
CA ALA A 120 -5.61 -7.23 8.29
C ALA A 120 -5.63 -5.81 7.72
N LEU A 121 -4.47 -5.32 7.32
CA LEU A 121 -4.27 -4.07 6.59
C LEU A 121 -3.89 -4.38 5.14
N VAL A 122 -4.73 -3.97 4.19
CA VAL A 122 -4.55 -4.22 2.75
C VAL A 122 -4.42 -2.88 2.04
N LEU A 123 -3.26 -2.61 1.49
CA LEU A 123 -2.92 -1.32 0.90
C LEU A 123 -2.43 -1.47 -0.53
N ALA A 124 -2.86 -0.58 -1.41
CA ALA A 124 -2.46 -0.58 -2.81
C ALA A 124 -1.93 0.79 -3.25
N SER A 125 -0.97 0.78 -4.17
CA SER A 125 -0.44 1.98 -4.82
C SER A 125 -0.05 3.07 -3.79
N ALA A 126 -0.65 4.26 -3.83
CA ALA A 126 -0.36 5.38 -2.92
C ALA A 126 -0.50 5.02 -1.43
N ALA A 127 -1.53 4.24 -1.07
CA ALA A 127 -1.71 3.77 0.29
C ALA A 127 -0.55 2.86 0.74
N ALA A 128 -0.11 1.94 -0.13
CA ALA A 128 1.04 1.08 0.16
C ALA A 128 2.34 1.86 0.32
N MET A 129 2.55 2.89 -0.50
CA MET A 129 3.73 3.76 -0.39
C MET A 129 3.77 4.52 0.93
N SER A 130 2.61 4.93 1.45
CA SER A 130 2.51 5.78 2.65
C SER A 130 3.02 5.11 3.93
N ILE A 131 3.07 3.77 3.99
CA ILE A 131 3.46 3.04 5.21
C ILE A 131 4.97 2.80 5.37
N GLY A 132 5.77 3.11 4.35
CA GLY A 132 7.23 3.04 4.46
C GLY A 132 7.78 4.02 5.51
N SER A 133 9.06 3.90 5.83
CA SER A 133 9.79 4.88 6.64
C SER A 133 10.02 6.18 5.85
N LYS A 134 10.22 6.06 4.54
CA LYS A 134 10.31 7.17 3.58
C LYS A 134 9.26 6.99 2.49
N VAL A 135 8.72 8.10 2.01
CA VAL A 135 7.66 8.12 0.99
C VAL A 135 8.05 9.05 -0.15
N MET A 136 7.99 8.51 -1.37
CA MET A 136 8.24 9.29 -2.58
C MET A 136 7.00 10.14 -2.92
N PRO A 137 7.12 11.49 -2.99
CA PRO A 137 6.03 12.38 -3.36
C PRO A 137 5.85 12.41 -4.88
N VAL A 138 5.14 11.42 -5.41
CA VAL A 138 5.05 11.14 -6.87
C VAL A 138 4.52 12.32 -7.66
N TYR A 139 3.46 12.97 -7.19
CA TYR A 139 2.83 14.07 -7.94
C TYR A 139 3.70 15.32 -7.95
N GLU A 140 4.37 15.62 -6.85
CA GLU A 140 5.27 16.75 -6.72
C GLU A 140 6.46 16.62 -7.69
N MET A 141 7.02 15.41 -7.79
CA MET A 141 8.14 15.13 -8.71
C MET A 141 7.70 15.02 -10.17
N TYR A 142 6.59 14.30 -10.44
CA TYR A 142 6.20 13.96 -11.81
C TYR A 142 5.29 15.00 -12.46
N LYS A 143 4.39 15.64 -11.70
CA LYS A 143 3.41 16.62 -12.22
C LYS A 143 3.85 18.07 -11.97
N VAL A 144 4.42 18.37 -10.81
CA VAL A 144 4.89 19.71 -10.46
C VAL A 144 6.28 19.97 -10.98
N GLY A 145 7.15 18.95 -11.02
CA GLY A 145 8.52 19.04 -11.54
C GLY A 145 9.56 19.35 -10.47
N GLU A 146 9.26 19.04 -9.21
CA GLU A 146 10.24 19.15 -8.12
C GLU A 146 11.40 18.16 -8.27
N ASP A 147 12.54 18.51 -7.74
CA ASP A 147 13.69 17.61 -7.66
C ASP A 147 13.36 16.39 -6.76
N PRO A 148 14.04 15.25 -6.96
CA PRO A 148 13.81 14.05 -6.15
C PRO A 148 14.07 14.28 -4.66
N PHE A 149 13.09 14.00 -3.81
CA PHE A 149 13.19 14.07 -2.35
C PHE A 149 12.27 13.05 -1.67
N TRP A 150 12.52 12.81 -0.39
CA TRP A 150 11.70 11.93 0.43
C TRP A 150 10.86 12.71 1.45
N LEU A 151 9.63 12.28 1.65
CA LEU A 151 8.84 12.63 2.82
C LEU A 151 9.04 11.58 3.91
N GLU A 152 8.88 12.01 5.17
CA GLU A 152 8.77 11.04 6.27
C GLU A 152 7.48 10.24 6.16
N GLY A 153 7.59 8.92 6.13
CA GLY A 153 6.45 8.01 6.04
C GLY A 153 5.81 7.68 7.39
N LEU A 154 4.80 6.81 7.38
CA LEU A 154 4.14 6.37 8.63
C LEU A 154 4.96 5.31 9.38
N ASN A 155 5.96 4.74 8.74
CA ASN A 155 6.86 3.72 9.31
C ASN A 155 6.13 2.47 9.87
N LEU A 156 4.96 2.14 9.30
CA LEU A 156 4.19 0.96 9.73
C LEU A 156 4.84 -0.34 9.25
N LEU A 157 5.62 -0.30 8.18
CA LEU A 157 6.35 -1.47 7.69
C LEU A 157 7.41 -1.92 8.71
N GLU A 158 8.19 -0.99 9.28
CA GLU A 158 9.15 -1.31 10.33
C GLU A 158 8.46 -1.87 11.59
N LYS A 159 7.32 -1.27 12.00
CA LYS A 159 6.51 -1.82 13.09
C LYS A 159 6.08 -3.27 12.80
N ALA A 160 5.67 -3.56 11.57
CA ALA A 160 5.11 -4.86 11.19
C ALA A 160 6.17 -5.98 11.09
N ILE A 161 7.33 -5.67 10.51
CA ILE A 161 8.35 -6.68 10.13
C ILE A 161 9.78 -6.35 10.58
N GLY A 162 9.98 -5.28 11.33
CA GLY A 162 11.32 -4.89 11.83
C GLY A 162 12.28 -4.39 10.75
N LYS A 163 11.81 -4.07 9.54
CA LYS A 163 12.65 -3.58 8.44
C LYS A 163 12.25 -2.17 8.03
N LYS A 164 13.20 -1.24 8.07
CA LYS A 164 13.01 0.08 7.49
C LYS A 164 13.06 0.00 5.97
N ALA A 165 12.03 0.47 5.29
CA ALA A 165 12.06 0.59 3.84
C ALA A 165 11.10 1.66 3.34
N ALA A 166 11.43 2.25 2.19
CA ALA A 166 10.48 2.94 1.35
C ALA A 166 9.73 1.92 0.50
N VAL A 167 8.40 2.01 0.41
CA VAL A 167 7.60 1.17 -0.49
C VAL A 167 7.40 1.93 -1.80
N ILE A 168 7.76 1.30 -2.92
CA ILE A 168 7.57 1.85 -4.27
C ILE A 168 6.59 0.96 -5.05
N ALA A 169 5.39 1.47 -5.22
CA ALA A 169 4.36 0.86 -6.07
C ALA A 169 4.67 1.10 -7.57
N HIS A 170 3.94 0.45 -8.48
CA HIS A 170 4.16 0.60 -9.92
C HIS A 170 5.64 0.46 -10.32
N TYR A 171 6.36 -0.46 -9.71
CA TYR A 171 7.81 -0.53 -9.80
C TYR A 171 8.31 -0.75 -11.22
N ASN A 172 7.60 -1.56 -12.01
CA ASN A 172 7.87 -1.86 -13.42
C ASN A 172 7.01 -1.05 -14.41
N ASN A 173 6.48 0.12 -14.03
CA ASN A 173 5.59 0.91 -14.89
C ASN A 173 6.23 1.24 -16.25
N THR A 174 5.46 1.07 -17.33
CA THR A 174 5.89 1.33 -18.71
C THR A 174 4.93 2.23 -19.49
N GLN A 175 4.10 3.02 -18.80
CA GLN A 175 3.07 3.85 -19.43
C GLN A 175 3.61 5.14 -20.08
N GLY A 176 4.91 5.41 -19.95
CA GLY A 176 5.54 6.64 -20.39
C GLY A 176 5.63 6.83 -21.90
N GLY A 177 5.39 5.79 -22.69
CA GLY A 177 5.53 5.82 -24.14
C GLY A 177 6.99 6.00 -24.58
N ASN A 178 7.47 7.24 -24.58
CA ASN A 178 8.81 7.61 -25.04
C ASN A 178 9.78 8.03 -23.92
N HIS A 179 9.41 7.87 -22.66
CA HIS A 179 10.27 8.14 -21.52
C HIS A 179 10.11 7.07 -20.43
N ASP A 180 11.12 6.93 -19.58
CA ASP A 180 11.14 5.93 -18.50
C ASP A 180 10.19 6.35 -17.37
N THR A 181 9.20 5.50 -17.10
CA THR A 181 8.22 5.69 -16.02
C THR A 181 8.30 4.60 -14.95
N ARG A 182 9.34 3.76 -14.97
CA ARG A 182 9.58 2.80 -13.88
C ARG A 182 9.67 3.52 -12.54
N TYR A 183 9.53 2.76 -11.47
CA TYR A 183 9.61 3.26 -10.10
C TYR A 183 8.57 4.34 -9.83
N CYS A 184 7.30 4.02 -10.12
CA CYS A 184 6.18 4.94 -9.90
C CYS A 184 6.37 6.31 -10.57
N PHE A 185 6.66 6.30 -11.87
CA PHE A 185 6.90 7.48 -12.72
C PHE A 185 8.20 8.26 -12.43
N ALA A 186 9.04 7.84 -11.50
CA ALA A 186 10.32 8.51 -11.24
C ALA A 186 11.29 8.38 -12.42
N GLY A 187 11.35 7.20 -13.03
CA GLY A 187 12.38 6.81 -13.99
C GLY A 187 13.73 6.54 -13.32
N GLU A 188 14.59 5.80 -14.01
CA GLU A 188 15.90 5.34 -13.47
C GLU A 188 16.75 6.49 -12.89
N ARG A 189 16.82 7.61 -13.60
CA ARG A 189 17.67 8.73 -13.19
C ARG A 189 17.27 9.34 -11.84
N ARG A 190 15.97 9.62 -11.65
CA ARG A 190 15.45 10.18 -10.40
C ARG A 190 15.48 9.14 -9.29
N PHE A 191 15.17 7.88 -9.64
CA PHE A 191 15.21 6.78 -8.69
C PHE A 191 16.59 6.58 -8.06
N LYS A 192 17.67 6.66 -8.86
CA LYS A 192 19.06 6.62 -8.32
C LYS A 192 19.39 7.77 -7.38
N VAL A 193 18.88 8.97 -7.67
CA VAL A 193 19.02 10.10 -6.76
C VAL A 193 18.30 9.82 -5.45
N LEU A 194 17.06 9.35 -5.50
CA LEU A 194 16.28 8.97 -4.31
C LEU A 194 17.00 7.87 -3.50
N GLU A 195 17.45 6.80 -4.17
CA GLU A 195 18.17 5.71 -3.51
C GLU A 195 19.43 6.22 -2.79
N SER A 196 20.19 7.12 -3.39
CA SER A 196 21.40 7.71 -2.77
C SER A 196 21.14 8.61 -1.56
N GLN A 197 19.90 9.03 -1.33
CA GLN A 197 19.50 9.85 -0.19
C GLN A 197 19.04 9.00 1.02
N LEU A 198 18.92 7.68 0.86
CA LEU A 198 18.50 6.80 1.94
C LEU A 198 19.67 6.48 2.89
N ASP A 199 19.34 6.33 4.16
CA ASP A 199 20.28 5.81 5.14
C ASP A 199 20.65 4.36 4.82
N SER A 200 21.83 3.91 5.22
CA SER A 200 22.35 2.57 4.91
C SER A 200 21.52 1.41 5.50
N ASP A 201 20.65 1.69 6.46
CA ASP A 201 19.71 0.72 7.07
C ASP A 201 18.30 0.77 6.45
N THR A 202 18.07 1.67 5.51
CA THR A 202 16.77 1.87 4.87
C THR A 202 16.73 1.27 3.47
N GLY A 203 15.96 0.20 3.31
CA GLY A 203 15.77 -0.47 2.03
C GLY A 203 14.69 0.16 1.15
N ILE A 204 14.50 -0.43 -0.03
CA ILE A 204 13.40 -0.14 -0.94
C ILE A 204 12.66 -1.45 -1.21
N LEU A 205 11.36 -1.45 -0.95
CA LEU A 205 10.44 -2.53 -1.31
C LEU A 205 9.66 -2.13 -2.57
N GLY A 206 10.13 -2.58 -3.72
CA GLY A 206 9.48 -2.38 -5.01
C GLY A 206 8.42 -3.44 -5.28
N ILE A 207 7.23 -3.02 -5.71
CA ILE A 207 6.12 -3.92 -6.04
C ILE A 207 5.65 -3.59 -7.46
N ASP A 208 5.75 -4.58 -8.34
CA ASP A 208 5.34 -4.46 -9.73
C ASP A 208 3.84 -4.21 -9.89
N GLU A 209 3.43 -3.72 -11.05
CA GLU A 209 2.01 -3.59 -11.41
C GLU A 209 1.33 -4.95 -11.42
N HIS A 210 0.05 -4.98 -11.03
CA HIS A 210 -0.76 -6.20 -10.91
C HIS A 210 -0.11 -7.28 -10.02
N THR A 211 0.63 -6.86 -9.02
CA THR A 211 1.38 -7.73 -8.10
C THR A 211 1.15 -7.28 -6.66
N GLY A 212 1.19 -8.22 -5.75
CA GLY A 212 1.13 -7.95 -4.33
C GLY A 212 1.95 -8.94 -3.52
N ILE A 213 2.16 -8.58 -2.26
CA ILE A 213 2.78 -9.41 -1.24
C ILE A 213 1.84 -9.46 -0.03
N ALA A 214 1.52 -10.67 0.42
CA ALA A 214 0.76 -10.90 1.63
C ALA A 214 1.72 -11.40 2.72
N ILE A 215 1.90 -10.61 3.75
CA ILE A 215 2.79 -10.86 4.88
C ILE A 215 1.94 -11.34 6.05
N ASP A 216 2.19 -12.55 6.49
CA ASP A 216 1.65 -13.10 7.73
C ASP A 216 2.53 -12.64 8.90
N LEU A 217 1.97 -11.78 9.76
CA LEU A 217 2.69 -11.18 10.87
C LEU A 217 2.85 -12.13 12.07
N ASP A 218 2.08 -13.22 12.10
CA ASP A 218 2.19 -14.24 13.13
C ASP A 218 3.35 -15.19 12.85
N SER A 219 3.47 -15.65 11.61
CA SER A 219 4.55 -16.55 11.17
C SER A 219 5.80 -15.84 10.63
N GLN A 220 5.73 -14.53 10.40
CA GLN A 220 6.79 -13.73 9.76
C GLN A 220 7.20 -14.29 8.39
N THR A 221 6.21 -14.74 7.62
CA THR A 221 6.39 -15.24 6.25
C THR A 221 5.58 -14.41 5.27
N ALA A 222 5.93 -14.47 3.99
CA ALA A 222 5.15 -13.77 2.97
C ALA A 222 4.98 -14.60 1.70
N GLU A 223 3.85 -14.35 1.00
CA GLU A 223 3.55 -14.91 -0.31
C GLU A 223 3.44 -13.78 -1.33
N VAL A 224 4.18 -13.89 -2.45
CA VAL A 224 4.04 -12.99 -3.60
C VAL A 224 2.96 -13.52 -4.53
N PHE A 225 2.02 -12.68 -4.92
CA PHE A 225 0.91 -13.05 -5.80
C PHE A 225 0.72 -12.04 -6.95
N GLY A 226 -0.02 -12.41 -7.97
CA GLY A 226 -0.30 -11.56 -9.14
C GLY A 226 0.53 -11.93 -10.35
N LYS A 227 1.09 -10.95 -11.08
CA LYS A 227 1.72 -11.16 -12.39
C LYS A 227 3.22 -10.90 -12.45
N GLY A 228 3.73 -10.00 -11.63
CA GLY A 228 5.13 -9.54 -11.66
C GLY A 228 5.91 -9.99 -10.42
N ASN A 229 6.81 -9.14 -9.98
CA ASN A 229 7.75 -9.41 -8.92
C ASN A 229 7.58 -8.45 -7.75
N VAL A 230 8.11 -8.85 -6.61
CA VAL A 230 8.47 -7.98 -5.49
C VAL A 230 9.99 -7.92 -5.45
N THR A 231 10.54 -6.73 -5.36
CA THR A 231 12.00 -6.50 -5.30
C THR A 231 12.35 -5.82 -3.99
N TYR A 232 13.28 -6.38 -3.23
CA TYR A 232 13.87 -5.70 -2.08
C TYR A 232 15.29 -5.26 -2.41
N ARG A 233 15.58 -3.98 -2.18
CA ARG A 233 16.90 -3.38 -2.41
C ARG A 233 17.44 -2.80 -1.12
N LEU A 234 18.73 -3.00 -0.88
CA LEU A 234 19.45 -2.39 0.23
C LEU A 234 20.90 -2.14 -0.20
N ASN A 235 21.38 -0.91 -0.07
CA ASN A 235 22.76 -0.51 -0.42
C ASN A 235 23.18 -0.89 -1.85
N GLY A 236 22.23 -0.85 -2.81
CA GLY A 236 22.48 -1.21 -4.20
C GLY A 236 22.35 -2.69 -4.54
N ASP A 237 22.38 -3.57 -3.55
CA ASP A 237 22.05 -4.99 -3.75
C ASP A 237 20.54 -5.17 -3.90
N GLU A 238 20.12 -6.08 -4.77
CA GLU A 238 18.72 -6.39 -4.96
C GLU A 238 18.42 -7.87 -4.92
N LYS A 239 17.27 -8.20 -4.33
CA LYS A 239 16.71 -9.55 -4.31
C LYS A 239 15.31 -9.52 -4.87
N VAL A 240 15.08 -10.30 -5.93
CA VAL A 240 13.82 -10.34 -6.67
C VAL A 240 13.05 -11.60 -6.29
N TYR A 241 11.79 -11.41 -5.94
CA TYR A 241 10.84 -12.47 -5.58
C TYR A 241 9.71 -12.51 -6.61
N PRO A 242 9.72 -13.46 -7.55
CA PRO A 242 8.66 -13.59 -8.54
C PRO A 242 7.33 -14.05 -7.91
N THR A 243 6.23 -13.87 -8.65
CA THR A 243 4.91 -14.38 -8.23
C THR A 243 4.98 -15.85 -7.81
N LYS A 244 4.22 -16.23 -6.78
CA LYS A 244 4.22 -17.54 -6.11
C LYS A 244 5.45 -17.81 -5.23
N SER A 245 6.38 -16.87 -5.07
CA SER A 245 7.43 -17.00 -4.08
C SER A 245 6.84 -17.03 -2.68
N MET A 246 7.36 -17.95 -1.86
CA MET A 246 7.20 -17.93 -0.40
C MET A 246 8.49 -17.42 0.22
N ILE A 247 8.38 -16.34 0.99
CA ILE A 247 9.52 -15.69 1.65
C ILE A 247 9.46 -16.08 3.12
N GLN A 248 10.55 -16.69 3.57
CA GLN A 248 10.69 -17.11 4.95
C GLN A 248 11.63 -16.20 5.69
N ASN A 249 12.09 -15.63 6.26
CA ASN A 249 13.01 -14.61 6.74
C ASN A 249 12.86 -13.33 5.91
N LEU A 250 11.88 -12.54 6.28
CA LEU A 250 11.49 -11.37 5.49
C LEU A 250 12.66 -10.42 5.22
N PHE A 251 13.11 -10.40 3.95
CA PHE A 251 14.12 -9.47 3.45
C PHE A 251 15.50 -9.54 4.16
N GLU A 252 15.94 -10.74 4.47
CA GLU A 252 17.34 -11.04 4.84
C GLU A 252 18.26 -11.11 3.64
#